data_0e2fbbc23316d1b4318832c36101c570
#
_entry.id   0e2fbbc23316d1b4318832c36101c570
#
_cell.length_a   1.000
_cell.length_b   1.000
_cell.length_c   1.000
_cell.angle_alpha   90.00
_cell.angle_beta   90.00
_cell.angle_gamma   90.00
#
_symmetry.space_group_name_H-M   'P 1'
#
loop_
_entity.id
_entity.type
_entity.pdbx_description
1 polymer ?
#
loop_
_entity_poly.entity_id
_entity_poly.type
_entity_poly.pdbx_seq_one_letter_code
_entity_poly.pdbx_strand_id
1 'polypeptide(L)'
;IIREKEIGKNIKYWVRPDIINRIENNEINVFYESVITEIKEKSIIVNNKSKEVEIENDFVLAMTGYQPNYEILENLGVEILNDEFKTPFYNEDTMETNVKGVFLAGVICGGLKTNKWFIENSRGHSEKIISHITKA
;
A
#
# COMPACT_ATOMS: atom_id res chain seq x y z
N ILE A 1 -1.98 8.08 14.90
CA ILE A 1 -2.24 6.84 15.62
C ILE A 1 -1.61 5.70 14.85
N ILE A 2 -0.80 4.92 15.49
CA ILE A 2 0.01 3.86 14.89
C ILE A 2 -0.28 2.54 15.62
N ARG A 3 -0.68 1.52 14.87
CA ARG A 3 -0.99 0.19 15.42
C ARG A 3 0.25 -0.54 15.93
N GLU A 4 1.39 -0.31 15.29
CA GLU A 4 2.67 -0.93 15.61
C GLU A 4 3.41 -0.22 16.76
N LYS A 5 4.49 -0.84 17.24
CA LYS A 5 5.37 -0.27 18.30
C LYS A 5 6.22 0.89 17.82
N GLU A 6 6.40 1.01 16.52
CA GLU A 6 7.22 2.04 15.90
C GLU A 6 6.64 2.45 14.54
N ILE A 7 7.16 3.54 13.98
CA ILE A 7 6.86 3.95 12.61
C ILE A 7 7.35 2.87 11.65
N GLY A 8 6.45 2.39 10.80
CA GLY A 8 6.70 1.27 9.88
C GLY A 8 7.94 1.47 9.00
N LYS A 9 8.69 0.39 8.79
CA LYS A 9 9.89 0.39 7.94
C LYS A 9 9.57 0.57 6.45
N ASN A 10 8.31 0.36 6.06
CA ASN A 10 7.84 0.47 4.68
C ASN A 10 7.53 1.92 4.25
N ILE A 11 7.66 2.88 5.16
CA ILE A 11 7.56 4.30 4.83
C ILE A 11 8.77 4.69 3.96
N LYS A 12 8.52 5.48 2.94
CA LYS A 12 9.57 5.98 2.03
C LYS A 12 10.71 6.59 2.82
N TYR A 13 11.94 6.24 2.46
CA TYR A 13 13.15 6.56 3.22
C TYR A 13 13.34 8.06 3.47
N TRP A 14 12.82 8.92 2.60
CA TRP A 14 12.90 10.38 2.76
C TRP A 14 11.81 10.97 3.66
N VAL A 15 10.68 10.26 3.86
CA VAL A 15 9.58 10.71 4.73
C VAL A 15 9.83 10.33 6.19
N ARG A 16 10.46 9.16 6.41
CA ARG A 16 10.66 8.63 7.76
C ARG A 16 11.46 9.54 8.69
N PRO A 17 12.61 10.13 8.28
CA PRO A 17 13.35 11.06 9.13
C PRO A 17 12.54 12.31 9.47
N ASP A 18 11.80 12.85 8.52
CA ASP A 18 11.01 14.07 8.70
C ASP A 18 9.91 13.87 9.75
N ILE A 19 9.16 12.78 9.69
CA ILE A 19 8.13 12.50 10.70
C ILE A 19 8.70 12.22 12.09
N ILE A 20 9.86 11.56 12.17
CA ILE A 20 10.54 11.31 13.44
C ILE A 20 10.95 12.64 14.08
N ASN A 21 11.59 13.52 13.33
CA ASN A 21 12.00 14.84 13.81
C ASN A 21 10.81 15.66 14.34
N ARG A 22 9.68 15.64 13.62
CA ARG A 22 8.46 16.34 14.06
C ARG A 22 7.89 15.78 15.36
N ILE A 23 7.97 14.46 15.55
CA ILE A 23 7.54 13.82 16.81
C ILE A 23 8.49 14.21 17.95
N GLU A 24 9.81 14.15 17.73
CA GLU A 24 10.82 14.50 18.73
C GLU A 24 10.73 15.98 19.14
N ASN A 25 10.37 16.86 18.21
CA ASN A 25 10.15 18.28 18.46
C ASN A 25 8.75 18.59 19.07
N ASN A 26 7.92 17.57 19.35
CA ASN A 26 6.54 17.73 19.83
C ASN A 26 5.61 18.52 18.87
N GLU A 27 5.91 18.54 17.58
CA GLU A 27 5.03 19.12 16.57
C GLU A 27 3.86 18.18 16.20
N ILE A 28 4.03 16.88 16.43
CA ILE A 28 3.04 15.85 16.19
C ILE A 28 2.94 14.93 17.41
N ASN A 29 1.75 14.78 17.97
CA ASN A 29 1.47 13.77 18.99
C ASN A 29 1.31 12.40 18.34
N VAL A 30 1.96 11.38 18.88
CA VAL A 30 1.88 10.01 18.40
C VAL A 30 1.39 9.05 19.48
N PHE A 31 0.50 8.14 19.09
CA PHE A 31 0.02 7.04 19.91
C PHE A 31 0.45 5.74 19.22
N TYR A 32 1.45 5.05 19.75
CA TYR A 32 1.89 3.73 19.30
C TYR A 32 1.02 2.63 19.91
N GLU A 33 1.03 1.44 19.29
CA GLU A 33 0.28 0.27 19.73
C GLU A 33 -1.20 0.60 20.02
N SER A 34 -1.77 1.46 19.17
CA SER A 34 -3.08 2.06 19.38
C SER A 34 -3.98 1.86 18.17
N VAL A 35 -5.26 1.71 18.44
CA VAL A 35 -6.31 1.61 17.41
C VAL A 35 -7.42 2.59 17.73
N ILE A 36 -8.03 3.14 16.68
CA ILE A 36 -9.26 3.92 16.81
C ILE A 36 -10.41 2.91 16.93
N THR A 37 -11.18 3.00 17.99
CA THR A 37 -12.34 2.14 18.24
C THR A 37 -13.65 2.82 17.88
N GLU A 38 -13.71 4.15 17.94
CA GLU A 38 -14.88 4.93 17.59
C GLU A 38 -14.49 6.28 16.99
N ILE A 39 -15.23 6.74 16.00
CA ILE A 39 -15.13 8.09 15.42
C ILE A 39 -16.46 8.80 15.70
N LYS A 40 -16.40 9.89 16.45
CA LYS A 40 -17.53 10.76 16.77
C LYS A 40 -17.47 12.05 15.94
N GLU A 41 -18.46 12.89 16.06
CA GLU A 41 -18.55 14.14 15.29
C GLU A 41 -17.38 15.11 15.59
N LYS A 42 -16.92 15.17 16.85
CA LYS A 42 -15.87 16.10 17.32
C LYS A 42 -14.76 15.43 18.10
N SER A 43 -14.72 14.12 18.12
CA SER A 43 -13.69 13.37 18.84
C SER A 43 -13.49 11.98 18.26
N ILE A 44 -12.40 11.34 18.64
CA ILE A 44 -12.14 9.93 18.39
C ILE A 44 -11.84 9.22 19.71
N ILE A 45 -12.22 7.95 19.79
CA ILE A 45 -11.82 7.08 20.90
C ILE A 45 -10.65 6.22 20.42
N VAL A 46 -9.56 6.31 21.15
CA VAL A 46 -8.32 5.55 20.88
C VAL A 46 -8.10 4.57 22.01
N ASN A 47 -7.98 3.30 21.69
CA ASN A 47 -7.56 2.28 22.63
C ASN A 47 -6.05 2.07 22.52
N ASN A 48 -5.36 2.30 23.64
CA ASN A 48 -3.94 2.05 23.81
C ASN A 48 -3.76 1.05 24.96
N LYS A 49 -3.44 -0.20 24.64
CA LYS A 49 -3.14 -1.25 25.64
C LYS A 49 -4.13 -1.32 26.81
N SER A 50 -5.41 -1.34 26.54
CA SER A 50 -6.50 -1.40 27.53
C SER A 50 -6.84 -0.07 28.23
N LYS A 51 -6.30 1.03 27.78
CA LYS A 51 -6.76 2.37 28.13
C LYS A 51 -7.46 3.01 26.95
N GLU A 52 -8.67 3.46 27.18
CA GLU A 52 -9.38 4.30 26.24
C GLU A 52 -9.08 5.76 26.54
N VAL A 53 -8.77 6.49 25.48
CA VAL A 53 -8.51 7.93 25.52
C VAL A 53 -9.40 8.59 24.48
N GLU A 54 -10.20 9.54 24.87
CA GLU A 54 -10.94 10.40 23.97
C GLU A 54 -10.08 11.58 23.55
N ILE A 55 -9.97 11.83 22.25
CA ILE A 55 -9.18 12.91 21.67
C ILE A 55 -10.10 13.79 20.87
N GLU A 56 -10.18 15.07 21.23
CA GLU A 56 -10.90 16.08 20.44
C GLU A 56 -10.28 16.16 19.03
N ASN A 57 -11.11 16.16 18.01
CA ASN A 57 -10.66 16.08 16.64
C ASN A 57 -11.75 16.53 15.66
N ASP A 58 -11.38 17.32 14.65
CA ASP A 58 -12.29 17.77 13.61
C ASP A 58 -12.23 16.92 12.34
N PHE A 59 -11.09 16.29 12.03
CA PHE A 59 -10.87 15.52 10.81
C PHE A 59 -10.12 14.23 11.07
N VAL A 60 -10.51 13.14 10.42
CA VAL A 60 -9.80 11.86 10.43
C VAL A 60 -9.30 11.54 9.04
N LEU A 61 -8.00 11.40 8.90
CA LEU A 61 -7.35 10.93 7.67
C LEU A 61 -6.99 9.45 7.84
N ALA A 62 -7.78 8.58 7.24
CA ALA A 62 -7.59 7.12 7.32
C ALA A 62 -6.51 6.64 6.31
N MET A 63 -5.24 6.81 6.68
CA MET A 63 -4.09 6.40 5.86
C MET A 63 -3.79 4.90 6.07
N THR A 64 -4.77 4.05 5.80
CA THR A 64 -4.73 2.60 6.08
C THR A 64 -4.01 1.78 5.00
N GLY A 65 -3.48 2.44 3.98
CA GLY A 65 -2.96 1.81 2.79
C GLY A 65 -4.09 1.48 1.79
N TYR A 66 -3.72 0.84 0.70
CA TYR A 66 -4.68 0.39 -0.31
C TYR A 66 -4.37 -1.05 -0.72
N GLN A 67 -5.37 -1.70 -1.27
CA GLN A 67 -5.26 -3.04 -1.85
C GLN A 67 -5.59 -2.97 -3.34
N PRO A 68 -4.98 -3.81 -4.16
CA PRO A 68 -5.36 -3.95 -5.56
C PRO A 68 -6.83 -4.37 -5.68
N ASN A 69 -7.51 -3.85 -6.70
CA ASN A 69 -8.82 -4.38 -7.07
C ASN A 69 -8.60 -5.62 -7.98
N TYR A 70 -8.71 -6.78 -7.40
CA TYR A 70 -8.54 -8.05 -8.12
C TYR A 70 -9.74 -8.41 -9.00
N GLU A 71 -10.93 -7.89 -8.69
CA GLU A 71 -12.16 -8.20 -9.44
C GLU A 71 -12.01 -7.99 -10.95
N ILE A 72 -11.34 -6.91 -11.35
CA ILE A 72 -11.07 -6.62 -12.76
C ILE A 72 -10.19 -7.70 -13.38
N LEU A 73 -9.15 -8.13 -12.66
CA LEU A 73 -8.21 -9.13 -13.15
C LEU A 73 -8.87 -10.51 -13.22
N GLU A 74 -9.61 -10.88 -12.20
CA GLU A 74 -10.35 -12.15 -12.13
C GLU A 74 -11.43 -12.23 -13.23
N ASN A 75 -12.15 -11.14 -13.50
CA ASN A 75 -13.12 -11.05 -14.58
C ASN A 75 -12.46 -11.16 -15.97
N LEU A 76 -11.22 -10.76 -16.12
CA LEU A 76 -10.43 -10.97 -17.34
C LEU A 76 -9.83 -12.38 -17.42
N GLY A 77 -9.96 -13.21 -16.37
CA GLY A 77 -9.38 -14.54 -16.29
C GLY A 77 -7.90 -14.56 -15.91
N VAL A 78 -7.37 -13.46 -15.36
CA VAL A 78 -6.00 -13.41 -14.86
C VAL A 78 -5.89 -14.19 -13.57
N GLU A 79 -4.95 -15.12 -13.51
CA GLU A 79 -4.67 -15.92 -12.34
C GLU A 79 -4.03 -15.08 -11.23
N ILE A 80 -4.53 -15.21 -10.01
CA ILE A 80 -3.92 -14.63 -8.81
C ILE A 80 -3.20 -15.77 -8.07
N LEU A 81 -1.89 -15.63 -7.91
CA LEU A 81 -1.06 -16.63 -7.26
C LEU A 81 -1.44 -16.77 -5.77
N ASN A 82 -1.36 -17.98 -5.27
CA ASN A 82 -1.57 -18.25 -3.85
C ASN A 82 -0.28 -18.05 -3.04
N ASP A 83 0.36 -16.89 -3.23
CA ASP A 83 1.53 -16.44 -2.49
C ASP A 83 1.11 -15.46 -1.37
N GLU A 84 2.07 -15.06 -0.52
CA GLU A 84 1.87 -14.12 0.58
C GLU A 84 1.27 -12.78 0.11
N PHE A 85 1.60 -12.36 -1.11
CA PHE A 85 1.21 -11.06 -1.65
C PHE A 85 0.06 -11.11 -2.65
N LYS A 86 -0.53 -12.30 -2.88
CA LYS A 86 -1.57 -12.48 -3.91
C LYS A 86 -1.16 -11.82 -5.23
N THR A 87 0.04 -12.13 -5.69
CA THR A 87 0.61 -11.54 -6.89
C THR A 87 -0.16 -12.03 -8.12
N PRO A 88 -0.65 -11.15 -9.00
CA PRO A 88 -1.20 -11.59 -10.27
C PRO A 88 -0.12 -12.31 -11.10
N PHE A 89 -0.50 -13.38 -11.77
CA PHE A 89 0.42 -14.10 -12.65
C PHE A 89 0.79 -13.26 -13.87
N TYR A 90 2.07 -13.13 -14.14
CA TYR A 90 2.62 -12.58 -15.39
C TYR A 90 4.03 -13.07 -15.63
N ASN A 91 4.43 -13.11 -16.88
CA ASN A 91 5.80 -13.39 -17.29
C ASN A 91 6.67 -12.14 -17.06
N GLU A 92 7.74 -12.24 -16.29
CA GLU A 92 8.59 -11.09 -15.92
C GLU A 92 9.35 -10.48 -17.12
N ASP A 93 9.56 -11.23 -18.20
CA ASP A 93 10.27 -10.73 -19.39
C ASP A 93 9.35 -10.02 -20.37
N THR A 94 8.10 -10.44 -20.46
CA THR A 94 7.11 -9.92 -21.43
C THR A 94 6.03 -9.08 -20.78
N MET A 95 5.83 -9.21 -19.46
CA MET A 95 4.73 -8.65 -18.69
C MET A 95 3.35 -9.20 -19.07
N GLU A 96 3.27 -10.25 -19.91
CA GLU A 96 2.03 -10.89 -20.30
C GLU A 96 1.52 -11.82 -19.21
N THR A 97 0.22 -11.82 -18.98
CA THR A 97 -0.45 -12.68 -18.01
C THR A 97 -0.64 -14.11 -18.56
N ASN A 98 -1.32 -14.98 -17.81
CA ASN A 98 -1.82 -16.25 -18.33
C ASN A 98 -2.90 -16.07 -19.43
N VAL A 99 -3.47 -14.88 -19.55
CA VAL A 99 -4.44 -14.54 -20.60
C VAL A 99 -3.71 -13.83 -21.74
N LYS A 100 -3.68 -14.49 -22.92
CA LYS A 100 -2.99 -13.97 -24.10
C LYS A 100 -3.48 -12.56 -24.46
N GLY A 101 -2.54 -11.64 -24.67
CA GLY A 101 -2.80 -10.24 -25.02
C GLY A 101 -3.16 -9.35 -23.83
N VAL A 102 -3.19 -9.89 -22.61
CA VAL A 102 -3.37 -9.12 -21.38
C VAL A 102 -2.04 -8.95 -20.67
N PHE A 103 -1.62 -7.70 -20.50
CA PHE A 103 -0.33 -7.33 -19.92
C PHE A 103 -0.54 -6.54 -18.63
N LEU A 104 0.36 -6.71 -17.67
CA LEU A 104 0.35 -5.95 -16.42
C LEU A 104 1.56 -5.02 -16.34
N ALA A 105 1.35 -3.82 -15.78
CA ALA A 105 2.41 -2.85 -15.55
C ALA A 105 2.18 -2.05 -14.26
N GLY A 106 3.25 -1.63 -13.61
CA GLY A 106 3.20 -0.78 -12.44
C GLY A 106 2.87 -1.52 -11.15
N VAL A 107 2.19 -0.83 -10.24
CA VAL A 107 1.95 -1.27 -8.85
C VAL A 107 1.24 -2.62 -8.77
N ILE A 108 0.32 -2.90 -9.69
CA ILE A 108 -0.46 -4.14 -9.71
C ILE A 108 0.41 -5.41 -9.77
N CYS A 109 1.58 -5.34 -10.43
CA CYS A 109 2.54 -6.42 -10.51
C CYS A 109 3.13 -6.85 -9.15
N GLY A 110 2.92 -6.07 -8.11
CA GLY A 110 3.37 -6.37 -6.74
C GLY A 110 2.31 -6.99 -5.85
N GLY A 111 1.07 -7.14 -6.33
CA GLY A 111 -0.05 -7.60 -5.52
C GLY A 111 -0.22 -6.76 -4.25
N LEU A 112 -0.37 -7.42 -3.09
CA LEU A 112 -0.47 -6.74 -1.79
C LEU A 112 0.82 -6.03 -1.36
N LYS A 113 1.97 -6.33 -1.98
CA LYS A 113 3.22 -5.60 -1.77
C LYS A 113 3.23 -4.30 -2.58
N THR A 114 2.31 -3.40 -2.25
CA THR A 114 2.03 -2.17 -2.99
C THR A 114 3.17 -1.15 -3.01
N ASN A 115 4.21 -1.36 -2.22
CA ASN A 115 5.43 -0.54 -2.19
C ASN A 115 6.58 -1.11 -3.04
N LYS A 116 6.38 -2.25 -3.74
CA LYS A 116 7.39 -2.86 -4.61
C LYS A 116 7.62 -2.02 -5.87
N TRP A 117 6.52 -1.58 -6.51
CA TRP A 117 6.53 -0.89 -7.77
C TRP A 117 5.94 0.52 -7.64
N PHE A 118 6.60 1.49 -8.23
CA PHE A 118 6.17 2.87 -8.36
C PHE A 118 6.67 3.42 -9.71
N ILE A 119 6.29 4.62 -10.09
CA ILE A 119 6.53 5.16 -11.43
C ILE A 119 7.99 4.98 -11.87
N GLU A 120 8.93 5.34 -11.02
CA GLU A 120 10.37 5.38 -11.37
C GLU A 120 10.95 4.00 -11.70
N ASN A 121 10.59 2.97 -10.92
CA ASN A 121 11.15 1.63 -11.10
C ASN A 121 10.31 0.71 -11.97
N SER A 122 9.11 1.13 -12.36
CA SER A 122 8.23 0.36 -13.26
C SER A 122 8.22 0.86 -14.71
N ARG A 123 9.03 1.86 -15.06
CA ARG A 123 9.15 2.36 -16.44
C ARG A 123 9.53 1.28 -17.44
N GLY A 124 10.43 0.37 -17.04
CA GLY A 124 10.85 -0.74 -17.88
C GLY A 124 9.75 -1.74 -18.24
N HIS A 125 8.60 -1.73 -17.54
CA HIS A 125 7.47 -2.60 -17.88
C HIS A 125 6.91 -2.26 -19.27
N SER A 126 6.78 -0.99 -19.61
CA SER A 126 6.30 -0.56 -20.92
C SER A 126 7.23 -0.97 -22.05
N GLU A 127 8.54 -0.88 -21.83
CA GLU A 127 9.55 -1.31 -22.82
C GLU A 127 9.46 -2.81 -23.11
N LYS A 128 9.29 -3.63 -22.07
CA LYS A 128 9.10 -5.08 -22.20
C LYS A 128 7.83 -5.42 -22.97
N ILE A 129 6.71 -4.78 -22.62
CA ILE A 129 5.43 -4.98 -23.31
C ILE A 129 5.53 -4.64 -24.79
N ILE A 130 6.01 -3.44 -25.10
CA ILE A 130 6.13 -2.99 -26.50
C ILE A 130 7.09 -3.87 -27.28
N SER A 131 8.24 -4.23 -26.70
CA SER A 131 9.20 -5.13 -27.35
C SER A 131 8.60 -6.50 -27.64
N HIS A 132 7.73 -7.01 -26.78
CA HIS A 132 7.05 -8.29 -27.00
C HIS A 132 6.00 -8.18 -28.12
N ILE A 133 5.13 -7.18 -28.06
CA ILE A 133 4.07 -6.97 -29.06
C ILE A 133 4.63 -6.72 -30.46
N THR A 134 5.76 -6.01 -30.58
CA THR A 134 6.33 -5.65 -31.88
C THR A 134 7.20 -6.75 -32.49
N LYS A 135 7.56 -7.80 -31.73
CA LYS A 135 8.31 -8.95 -32.20
C LYS A 135 7.41 -10.16 -32.56
N ALA A 136 6.15 -10.10 -32.14
CA ALA A 136 5.14 -11.12 -32.42
C ALA A 136 4.47 -10.84 -33.78
#